data_60072c757aaad4658bcf5887883d3e88
#
_entry.id   60072c757aaad4658bcf5887883d3e88
#
_cell.length_a   1.000
_cell.length_b   1.000
_cell.length_c   1.000
_cell.angle_alpha   90.00
_cell.angle_beta   90.00
_cell.angle_gamma   90.00
#
_symmetry.space_group_name_H-M   'P 1'
#
loop_
_entity.id
_entity.type
_entity.pdbx_description
1 polymer ?
#
loop_
_entity_poly.entity_id
_entity_poly.type
_entity_poly.pdbx_seq_one_letter_code
_entity_poly.pdbx_strand_id
1 'polypeptide(L)'
;MISIPFNPPGERSLEHNCSRTSVVNRIIKLIKANRKSKLTEYAEGDLEKIKSKLVARAYEEKDPLTIEVLDNAAELLGITLGGVVTLLSIDRIVLGGGLTEAMGPQWVSLVEQHTRRFSFPDRCKQVKVVASALEDKAGLLGAAMIAMERHEK
;
A
#
# COMPACT_ATOMS: atom_id res chain seq x y z
N MET A 1 -3.15 1.19 -16.78
CA MET A 1 -3.85 0.98 -15.47
C MET A 1 -4.00 -0.53 -15.28
N ILE A 2 -3.48 -1.06 -14.15
CA ILE A 2 -3.59 -2.49 -13.83
C ILE A 2 -4.98 -2.71 -13.25
N SER A 3 -5.71 -3.69 -13.79
CA SER A 3 -7.12 -3.95 -13.45
C SER A 3 -7.27 -5.30 -12.76
N ILE A 4 -8.07 -5.33 -11.69
CA ILE A 4 -8.43 -6.54 -10.94
C ILE A 4 -9.77 -7.03 -11.50
N PRO A 5 -9.80 -8.13 -12.28
CA PRO A 5 -10.95 -8.48 -13.13
C PRO A 5 -12.21 -8.87 -12.37
N PHE A 6 -12.08 -9.33 -11.10
CA PHE A 6 -13.20 -9.81 -10.30
C PHE A 6 -13.90 -8.73 -9.47
N ASN A 7 -13.39 -7.50 -9.45
CA ASN A 7 -14.04 -6.39 -8.78
C ASN A 7 -15.08 -5.72 -9.70
N PRO A 8 -16.10 -5.06 -9.13
CA PRO A 8 -17.05 -4.29 -9.91
C PRO A 8 -16.40 -3.26 -10.84
N PRO A 9 -17.01 -2.93 -11.97
CA PRO A 9 -16.56 -1.81 -12.79
C PRO A 9 -16.42 -0.54 -11.93
N GLY A 10 -15.29 0.17 -12.09
CA GLY A 10 -14.95 1.35 -11.27
C GLY A 10 -14.10 1.06 -10.04
N GLU A 11 -14.07 -0.19 -9.53
CA GLU A 11 -13.27 -0.59 -8.35
C GLU A 11 -12.10 -1.53 -8.72
N ARG A 12 -11.68 -1.54 -9.98
CA ARG A 12 -10.70 -2.52 -10.50
C ARG A 12 -9.25 -2.03 -10.51
N SER A 13 -8.99 -0.77 -10.18
CA SER A 13 -7.62 -0.26 -10.16
C SER A 13 -6.90 -0.63 -8.86
N LEU A 14 -5.56 -0.62 -8.90
CA LEU A 14 -4.75 -0.74 -7.67
C LEU A 14 -5.07 0.36 -6.67
N GLU A 15 -5.30 1.58 -7.14
CA GLU A 15 -5.69 2.71 -6.29
C GLU A 15 -6.95 2.39 -5.46
N HIS A 16 -7.97 1.81 -6.09
CA HIS A 16 -9.22 1.44 -5.41
C HIS A 16 -9.06 0.28 -4.41
N ASN A 17 -7.94 -0.46 -4.43
CA ASN A 17 -7.75 -1.63 -3.58
C ASN A 17 -6.59 -1.49 -2.60
N CYS A 18 -5.55 -0.74 -2.94
CA CYS A 18 -4.30 -0.70 -2.18
C CYS A 18 -3.94 0.69 -1.66
N SER A 19 -4.70 1.75 -2.02
CA SER A 19 -4.42 3.08 -1.49
C SER A 19 -4.78 3.19 -0.01
N ARG A 20 -4.16 4.15 0.68
CA ARG A 20 -4.48 4.48 2.08
C ARG A 20 -5.98 4.66 2.30
N THR A 21 -6.62 5.46 1.44
CA THR A 21 -8.05 5.75 1.54
C THR A 21 -8.89 4.49 1.36
N SER A 22 -8.55 3.65 0.39
CA SER A 22 -9.29 2.43 0.10
C SER A 22 -9.18 1.40 1.22
N VAL A 23 -7.98 1.23 1.80
CA VAL A 23 -7.76 0.36 2.97
C VAL A 23 -8.60 0.83 4.16
N VAL A 24 -8.56 2.13 4.49
CA VAL A 24 -9.35 2.70 5.59
C VAL A 24 -10.84 2.50 5.35
N ASN A 25 -11.33 2.84 4.15
CA ASN A 25 -12.75 2.69 3.80
C ASN A 25 -13.21 1.22 3.86
N ARG A 26 -12.36 0.28 3.43
CA ARG A 26 -12.65 -1.15 3.52
C ARG A 26 -12.78 -1.62 4.96
N ILE A 27 -11.89 -1.20 5.84
CA ILE A 27 -11.97 -1.48 7.28
C ILE A 27 -13.28 -0.92 7.85
N ILE A 28 -13.61 0.35 7.59
CA ILE A 28 -14.85 0.98 8.04
C ILE A 28 -16.07 0.22 7.54
N LYS A 29 -16.09 -0.18 6.27
CA LYS A 29 -17.17 -0.97 5.68
C LYS A 29 -17.36 -2.31 6.39
N LEU A 30 -16.28 -2.99 6.74
CA LEU A 30 -16.33 -4.27 7.44
C LEU A 30 -16.77 -4.10 8.91
N ILE A 31 -16.36 -3.03 9.60
CA ILE A 31 -16.86 -2.70 10.94
C ILE A 31 -18.36 -2.41 10.90
N LYS A 32 -18.84 -1.64 9.91
CA LYS A 32 -20.28 -1.40 9.69
C LYS A 32 -21.07 -2.69 9.40
N ALA A 33 -20.40 -3.71 8.86
CA ALA A 33 -20.95 -5.05 8.66
C ALA A 33 -20.79 -5.96 9.90
N ASN A 34 -20.64 -5.38 11.09
CA ASN A 34 -20.50 -6.04 12.38
C ASN A 34 -19.23 -6.90 12.57
N ARG A 35 -18.15 -6.65 11.79
CA ARG A 35 -16.85 -7.24 12.07
C ARG A 35 -16.22 -6.54 13.28
N LYS A 36 -15.73 -7.33 14.23
CA LYS A 36 -15.05 -6.79 15.42
C LYS A 36 -13.65 -6.29 15.06
N SER A 37 -13.28 -5.13 15.61
CA SER A 37 -11.94 -4.54 15.49
C SER A 37 -11.67 -3.62 16.67
N LYS A 38 -10.43 -3.58 17.13
CA LYS A 38 -9.93 -2.63 18.14
C LYS A 38 -10.09 -1.17 17.67
N LEU A 39 -10.16 -0.95 16.36
CA LEU A 39 -10.34 0.38 15.77
C LEU A 39 -11.66 1.04 16.21
N THR A 40 -12.69 0.27 16.52
CA THR A 40 -13.95 0.82 17.06
C THR A 40 -13.73 1.48 18.41
N GLU A 41 -12.90 0.88 19.26
CA GLU A 41 -12.52 1.43 20.57
C GLU A 41 -11.62 2.65 20.43
N TYR A 42 -10.56 2.55 19.58
CA TYR A 42 -9.63 3.66 19.35
C TYR A 42 -10.28 4.90 18.73
N ALA A 43 -11.33 4.68 17.95
CA ALA A 43 -12.11 5.74 17.33
C ALA A 43 -13.26 6.26 18.24
N GLU A 44 -13.38 5.74 19.47
CA GLU A 44 -14.43 6.12 20.42
C GLU A 44 -15.86 6.00 19.83
N GLY A 45 -16.06 5.01 18.93
CA GLY A 45 -17.30 4.80 18.20
C GLY A 45 -17.49 5.68 16.95
N ASP A 46 -16.66 6.70 16.75
CA ASP A 46 -16.70 7.57 15.56
C ASP A 46 -15.77 7.04 14.46
N LEU A 47 -16.34 6.27 13.53
CA LEU A 47 -15.56 5.63 12.47
C LEU A 47 -14.87 6.61 11.51
N GLU A 48 -15.27 7.88 11.45
CA GLU A 48 -14.62 8.89 10.62
C GLU A 48 -13.24 9.32 11.18
N LYS A 49 -13.02 9.07 12.46
CA LYS A 49 -11.70 9.27 13.10
C LYS A 49 -10.67 8.22 12.68
N ILE A 50 -11.08 7.12 12.06
CA ILE A 50 -10.16 6.06 11.61
C ILE A 50 -9.31 6.61 10.46
N LYS A 51 -8.02 6.82 10.73
CA LYS A 51 -6.99 7.26 9.79
C LYS A 51 -5.83 6.26 9.79
N SER A 52 -4.90 6.40 8.85
CA SER A 52 -3.77 5.49 8.70
C SER A 52 -2.94 5.28 9.98
N LYS A 53 -2.82 6.29 10.84
CA LYS A 53 -2.11 6.15 12.13
C LYS A 53 -2.80 5.17 13.08
N LEU A 54 -4.14 5.20 13.16
CA LEU A 54 -4.89 4.23 13.97
C LEU A 54 -4.82 2.83 13.37
N VAL A 55 -4.84 2.72 12.04
CA VAL A 55 -4.67 1.45 11.32
C VAL A 55 -3.29 0.85 11.61
N ALA A 56 -2.22 1.66 11.57
CA ALA A 56 -0.87 1.23 11.92
C ALA A 56 -0.81 0.69 13.36
N ARG A 57 -1.36 1.44 14.32
CA ARG A 57 -1.44 1.00 15.72
C ARG A 57 -2.21 -0.32 15.87
N ALA A 58 -3.38 -0.45 15.23
CA ALA A 58 -4.17 -1.67 15.31
C ALA A 58 -3.42 -2.88 14.70
N TYR A 59 -2.67 -2.66 13.63
CA TYR A 59 -1.81 -3.68 13.03
C TYR A 59 -0.70 -4.13 14.01
N GLU A 60 -0.01 -3.20 14.66
CA GLU A 60 1.00 -3.48 15.70
C GLU A 60 0.43 -4.30 16.86
N GLU A 61 -0.78 -3.94 17.28
CA GLU A 61 -1.51 -4.63 18.35
C GLU A 61 -2.22 -5.91 17.89
N LYS A 62 -1.93 -6.38 16.66
CA LYS A 62 -2.44 -7.63 16.09
C LYS A 62 -3.97 -7.69 15.98
N ASP A 63 -4.61 -6.60 15.60
CA ASP A 63 -6.03 -6.61 15.29
C ASP A 63 -6.32 -7.47 14.05
N PRO A 64 -7.12 -8.56 14.17
CA PRO A 64 -7.30 -9.52 13.09
C PRO A 64 -7.92 -8.92 11.83
N LEU A 65 -8.87 -7.98 11.98
CA LEU A 65 -9.52 -7.33 10.84
C LEU A 65 -8.53 -6.45 10.08
N THR A 66 -7.72 -5.69 10.80
CA THR A 66 -6.71 -4.82 10.21
C THR A 66 -5.63 -5.62 9.49
N ILE A 67 -5.16 -6.73 10.08
CA ILE A 67 -4.20 -7.63 9.44
C ILE A 67 -4.77 -8.19 8.15
N GLU A 68 -6.00 -8.73 8.17
CA GLU A 68 -6.66 -9.29 6.98
C GLU A 68 -6.75 -8.27 5.84
N VAL A 69 -7.17 -7.05 6.12
CA VAL A 69 -7.35 -6.02 5.08
C VAL A 69 -6.01 -5.55 4.52
N LEU A 70 -5.00 -5.38 5.36
CA LEU A 70 -3.67 -4.97 4.93
C LEU A 70 -2.95 -6.07 4.16
N ASP A 71 -3.06 -7.33 4.60
CA ASP A 71 -2.48 -8.46 3.89
C ASP A 71 -3.10 -8.63 2.49
N ASN A 72 -4.42 -8.55 2.37
CA ASN A 72 -5.10 -8.56 1.08
C ASN A 72 -4.65 -7.42 0.16
N ALA A 73 -4.49 -6.20 0.68
CA ALA A 73 -4.01 -5.07 -0.11
C ALA A 73 -2.55 -5.27 -0.55
N ALA A 74 -1.70 -5.79 0.33
CA ALA A 74 -0.31 -6.09 0.03
C ALA A 74 -0.17 -7.25 -0.97
N GLU A 75 -1.03 -8.27 -0.88
CA GLU A 75 -1.04 -9.38 -1.85
C GLU A 75 -1.41 -8.89 -3.25
N LEU A 76 -2.46 -8.09 -3.40
CA LEU A 76 -2.84 -7.51 -4.68
C LEU A 76 -1.73 -6.64 -5.28
N LEU A 77 -1.08 -5.83 -4.45
CA LEU A 77 0.07 -5.03 -4.85
C LEU A 77 1.24 -5.93 -5.24
N GLY A 78 1.51 -6.98 -4.44
CA GLY A 78 2.58 -7.94 -4.68
C GLY A 78 2.41 -8.75 -5.96
N ILE A 79 1.19 -9.19 -6.31
CA ILE A 79 0.88 -9.85 -7.58
C ILE A 79 1.27 -8.92 -8.75
N THR A 80 0.86 -7.67 -8.67
CA THR A 80 1.14 -6.68 -9.71
C THR A 80 2.64 -6.40 -9.84
N LEU A 81 3.29 -6.10 -8.72
CA LEU A 81 4.71 -5.79 -8.68
C LEU A 81 5.56 -7.00 -9.08
N GLY A 82 5.17 -8.22 -8.67
CA GLY A 82 5.83 -9.46 -9.10
C GLY A 82 5.78 -9.65 -10.61
N GLY A 83 4.66 -9.32 -11.25
CA GLY A 83 4.56 -9.30 -12.72
C GLY A 83 5.50 -8.28 -13.35
N VAL A 84 5.56 -7.05 -12.83
CA VAL A 84 6.47 -6.00 -13.31
C VAL A 84 7.94 -6.41 -13.15
N VAL A 85 8.31 -6.94 -11.98
CA VAL A 85 9.66 -7.46 -11.70
C VAL A 85 10.04 -8.57 -12.68
N THR A 86 9.11 -9.50 -12.92
CA THR A 86 9.30 -10.62 -13.87
C THR A 86 9.54 -10.14 -15.30
N LEU A 87 8.77 -9.14 -15.75
CA LEU A 87 8.86 -8.62 -17.12
C LEU A 87 10.10 -7.75 -17.34
N LEU A 88 10.43 -6.90 -16.37
CA LEU A 88 11.47 -5.88 -16.53
C LEU A 88 12.80 -6.24 -15.88
N SER A 89 12.85 -7.34 -15.12
CA SER A 89 14.06 -7.78 -14.37
C SER A 89 14.63 -6.69 -13.47
N ILE A 90 13.78 -5.85 -12.88
CA ILE A 90 14.21 -4.81 -11.93
C ILE A 90 14.60 -5.43 -10.59
N ASP A 91 15.58 -4.85 -9.94
CA ASP A 91 16.13 -5.33 -8.66
C ASP A 91 15.63 -4.54 -7.45
N ARG A 92 14.98 -3.39 -7.68
CA ARG A 92 14.52 -2.51 -6.61
C ARG A 92 13.19 -1.83 -6.93
N ILE A 93 12.32 -1.76 -5.91
CA ILE A 93 11.05 -1.02 -5.93
C ILE A 93 11.09 0.00 -4.79
N VAL A 94 10.69 1.23 -5.08
CA VAL A 94 10.55 2.27 -4.08
C VAL A 94 9.05 2.50 -3.82
N LEU A 95 8.62 2.29 -2.58
CA LEU A 95 7.25 2.55 -2.12
C LEU A 95 7.15 3.93 -1.49
N GLY A 96 6.14 4.68 -1.88
CA GLY A 96 5.75 5.93 -1.24
C GLY A 96 4.27 5.94 -0.88
N GLY A 97 3.82 7.04 -0.31
CA GLY A 97 2.43 7.30 0.02
C GLY A 97 2.01 6.91 1.42
N GLY A 98 0.78 7.27 1.77
CA GLY A 98 0.33 7.37 3.15
C GLY A 98 0.26 6.07 3.96
N LEU A 99 0.25 4.87 3.34
CA LEU A 99 0.42 3.61 4.07
C LEU A 99 1.89 3.40 4.44
N THR A 100 2.81 3.66 3.50
CA THR A 100 4.26 3.57 3.74
C THR A 100 4.69 4.54 4.84
N GLU A 101 4.17 5.77 4.84
CA GLU A 101 4.44 6.78 5.85
C GLU A 101 3.89 6.40 7.23
N ALA A 102 2.68 5.82 7.28
CA ALA A 102 2.04 5.48 8.54
C ALA A 102 2.58 4.19 9.18
N MET A 103 2.93 3.19 8.39
CA MET A 103 3.31 1.86 8.84
C MET A 103 4.82 1.58 8.69
N GLY A 104 5.52 2.38 7.88
CA GLY A 104 6.96 2.26 7.70
C GLY A 104 7.43 0.88 7.26
N PRO A 105 8.45 0.31 7.96
CA PRO A 105 9.06 -0.97 7.59
C PRO A 105 8.09 -2.15 7.55
N GLN A 106 7.03 -2.12 8.35
CA GLN A 106 6.05 -3.22 8.42
C GLN A 106 5.30 -3.37 7.09
N TRP A 107 4.82 -2.25 6.52
CA TRP A 107 4.16 -2.25 5.21
C TRP A 107 5.12 -2.66 4.09
N VAL A 108 6.33 -2.10 4.10
CA VAL A 108 7.37 -2.42 3.12
C VAL A 108 7.70 -3.91 3.11
N SER A 109 7.90 -4.49 4.31
CA SER A 109 8.19 -5.93 4.46
C SER A 109 7.04 -6.80 3.95
N LEU A 110 5.79 -6.43 4.26
CA LEU A 110 4.61 -7.16 3.82
C LEU A 110 4.49 -7.15 2.28
N VAL A 111 4.64 -5.99 1.66
CA VAL A 111 4.64 -5.86 0.19
C VAL A 111 5.82 -6.61 -0.44
N GLU A 112 7.01 -6.54 0.15
CA GLU A 112 8.18 -7.27 -0.35
C GLU A 112 7.94 -8.78 -0.34
N GLN A 113 7.38 -9.31 0.74
CA GLN A 113 7.08 -10.74 0.87
C GLN A 113 6.15 -11.21 -0.25
N HIS A 114 5.05 -10.50 -0.48
CA HIS A 114 4.12 -10.84 -1.56
C HIS A 114 4.75 -10.64 -2.94
N THR A 115 5.51 -9.55 -3.17
CA THR A 115 6.19 -9.31 -4.44
C THR A 115 7.14 -10.46 -4.78
N ARG A 116 7.95 -10.90 -3.83
CA ARG A 116 8.87 -12.04 -4.01
C ARG A 116 8.14 -13.35 -4.29
N ARG A 117 7.02 -13.58 -3.62
CA ARG A 117 6.18 -14.76 -3.82
C ARG A 117 5.67 -14.88 -5.26
N PHE A 118 5.31 -13.77 -5.88
CA PHE A 118 4.76 -13.72 -7.23
C PHE A 118 5.77 -13.39 -8.33
N SER A 119 7.03 -13.21 -8.01
CA SER A 119 8.10 -12.98 -8.99
C SER A 119 8.66 -14.30 -9.55
N PHE A 120 8.99 -14.30 -10.84
CA PHE A 120 9.61 -15.42 -11.55
C PHE A 120 10.62 -14.87 -12.60
N PRO A 121 11.74 -15.55 -12.89
CA PRO A 121 12.29 -16.73 -12.19
C PRO A 121 12.91 -16.40 -10.82
N ASP A 122 13.53 -17.39 -10.15
CA ASP A 122 14.02 -17.23 -8.76
C ASP A 122 14.99 -16.07 -8.56
N ARG A 123 15.77 -15.70 -9.57
CA ARG A 123 16.62 -14.50 -9.50
C ARG A 123 15.80 -13.21 -9.27
N CYS A 124 14.58 -13.14 -9.78
CA CYS A 124 13.68 -12.00 -9.60
C CYS A 124 13.11 -11.91 -8.17
N LYS A 125 13.11 -13.02 -7.44
CA LYS A 125 12.72 -13.06 -6.02
C LYS A 125 13.72 -12.36 -5.09
N GLN A 126 14.87 -11.93 -5.61
CA GLN A 126 15.85 -11.14 -4.86
C GLN A 126 15.53 -9.63 -4.88
N VAL A 127 14.44 -9.22 -5.55
CA VAL A 127 13.97 -7.83 -5.56
C VAL A 127 13.88 -7.28 -4.15
N LYS A 128 14.33 -6.04 -3.97
CA LYS A 128 14.23 -5.29 -2.73
C LYS A 128 13.13 -4.25 -2.84
N VAL A 129 12.29 -4.19 -1.82
CA VAL A 129 11.30 -3.12 -1.67
C VAL A 129 11.77 -2.21 -0.57
N VAL A 130 11.80 -0.90 -0.82
CA VAL A 130 12.27 0.11 0.12
C VAL A 130 11.26 1.25 0.23
N ALA A 131 11.21 1.91 1.39
CA ALA A 131 10.42 3.13 1.53
C ALA A 131 11.09 4.30 0.80
N SER A 132 10.27 5.20 0.26
CA SER A 132 10.76 6.47 -0.28
C SER A 132 11.35 7.33 0.84
N ALA A 133 12.55 7.86 0.62
CA ALA A 133 13.17 8.81 1.53
C ALA A 133 12.64 10.25 1.34
N LEU A 134 11.85 10.49 0.30
CA LEU A 134 11.35 11.83 -0.03
C LEU A 134 9.98 12.14 0.58
N GLU A 135 9.28 11.14 1.11
CA GLU A 135 7.96 11.26 1.72
C GLU A 135 7.01 12.12 0.85
N ASP A 136 6.25 13.04 1.45
CA ASP A 136 5.34 13.96 0.77
C ASP A 136 6.06 14.98 -0.16
N LYS A 137 7.38 15.10 -0.06
CA LYS A 137 8.18 16.06 -0.83
C LYS A 137 8.53 15.56 -2.23
N ALA A 138 8.31 14.29 -2.54
CA ALA A 138 8.71 13.68 -3.82
C ALA A 138 8.13 14.43 -5.02
N GLY A 139 6.84 14.79 -4.98
CA GLY A 139 6.18 15.53 -6.06
C GLY A 139 6.73 16.95 -6.24
N LEU A 140 6.93 17.68 -5.14
CA LEU A 140 7.47 19.04 -5.15
C LEU A 140 8.92 19.05 -5.69
N LEU A 141 9.77 18.17 -5.20
CA LEU A 141 11.16 18.08 -5.64
C LEU A 141 11.25 17.66 -7.12
N GLY A 142 10.43 16.68 -7.55
CA GLY A 142 10.38 16.28 -8.95
C GLY A 142 9.95 17.41 -9.88
N ALA A 143 8.93 18.17 -9.50
CA ALA A 143 8.49 19.35 -10.27
C ALA A 143 9.58 20.43 -10.34
N ALA A 144 10.26 20.70 -9.25
CA ALA A 144 11.37 21.66 -9.20
C ALA A 144 12.54 21.22 -10.11
N MET A 145 12.92 19.96 -10.08
CA MET A 145 13.98 19.42 -10.95
C MET A 145 13.63 19.55 -12.43
N ILE A 146 12.40 19.21 -12.82
CA ILE A 146 11.93 19.35 -14.21
C ILE A 146 11.96 20.82 -14.66
N ALA A 147 11.56 21.74 -13.77
CA ALA A 147 11.61 23.18 -14.06
C ALA A 147 13.06 23.66 -14.27
N MET A 148 14.00 23.23 -13.44
CA MET A 148 15.43 23.55 -13.59
C MET A 148 16.01 23.03 -14.90
N GLU A 149 15.77 21.77 -15.26
CA GLU A 149 16.25 21.17 -16.52
C GLU A 149 15.71 21.90 -17.77
N ARG A 150 14.51 22.48 -17.70
CA ARG A 150 13.94 23.27 -18.81
C ARG A 150 14.49 24.67 -18.92
N HIS A 151 15.03 25.23 -17.84
CA HIS A 151 15.65 26.55 -17.87
C HIS A 151 17.12 26.54 -18.29
N GLU A 152 17.80 25.38 -18.23
CA GLU A 152 19.18 25.22 -18.67
C GLU A 152 19.31 24.92 -20.17
N LYS A 153 18.22 24.77 -20.89
CA LYS A 153 18.14 24.59 -22.36
C LYS A 153 17.66 25.85 -23.04
#